data_6eb38dbf054ee7aeed7bf596c722e503
#
_entry.id   6eb38dbf054ee7aeed7bf596c722e503
#
_cell.length_a   1.000
_cell.length_b   1.000
_cell.length_c   1.000
_cell.angle_alpha   90.00
_cell.angle_beta   90.00
_cell.angle_gamma   90.00
#
_symmetry.space_group_name_H-M   'P 1'
#
loop_
_entity.id
_entity.type
_entity.pdbx_description
1 polymer ?
#
loop_
_entity_poly.entity_id
_entity_poly.type
_entity_poly.pdbx_seq_one_letter_code
_entity_poly.pdbx_strand_id
1 'polypeptide(L)'
;MKKVLLLGDSIRMGYDDYVKEELDGKCEVVYDAEDNGRFAAYTLWQANQMFKHHGHFDVVHWNNGYWDMNIEAPMTEAMHPLEEYVHFLKRIIKLCKENGAKIIFATTTPILEPGMAADNTGTQADSINYNNEWVELYNNAAKKLMAEENIPVNDLYALCKEGEHYYKCPDMLHLTEEGYRKCAKQAAYMILKELGEA
;
A
#
# COMPACT_ATOMS: atom_id res chain seq x y z
N MET A 1 11.89 -1.96 -22.49
CA MET A 1 11.93 -1.12 -21.27
C MET A 1 11.38 -1.97 -20.13
N LYS A 2 11.98 -1.87 -18.94
CA LYS A 2 11.46 -2.56 -17.75
C LYS A 2 10.06 -2.07 -17.41
N LYS A 3 9.21 -2.94 -16.86
CA LYS A 3 7.81 -2.64 -16.56
C LYS A 3 7.52 -2.88 -15.08
N VAL A 4 6.90 -1.90 -14.43
CA VAL A 4 6.58 -1.89 -13.01
C VAL A 4 5.08 -1.79 -12.82
N LEU A 5 4.53 -2.61 -11.92
CA LEU A 5 3.13 -2.54 -11.50
C LEU A 5 3.03 -1.93 -10.11
N LEU A 6 2.17 -0.93 -9.94
CA LEU A 6 1.76 -0.42 -8.64
C LEU A 6 0.38 -0.97 -8.28
N LEU A 7 0.28 -1.58 -7.09
CA LEU A 7 -0.97 -2.10 -6.54
C LEU A 7 -1.19 -1.59 -5.11
N GLY A 8 -2.43 -1.47 -4.70
CA GLY A 8 -2.77 -1.10 -3.33
C GLY A 8 -4.03 -0.26 -3.23
N ASP A 9 -4.27 0.27 -2.04
CA ASP A 9 -5.44 1.05 -1.68
C ASP A 9 -5.34 2.54 -2.07
N SER A 10 -6.13 3.40 -1.42
CA SER A 10 -6.16 4.83 -1.69
C SER A 10 -4.83 5.55 -1.39
N ILE A 11 -3.99 5.00 -0.51
CA ILE A 11 -2.66 5.56 -0.27
C ILE A 11 -1.77 5.36 -1.50
N ARG A 12 -1.81 4.16 -2.12
CA ARG A 12 -1.14 3.90 -3.41
C ARG A 12 -1.65 4.88 -4.48
N MET A 13 -2.96 5.03 -4.62
CA MET A 13 -3.56 5.94 -5.61
C MET A 13 -3.07 7.39 -5.43
N GLY A 14 -2.81 7.81 -4.19
CA GLY A 14 -2.32 9.15 -3.90
C GLY A 14 -0.88 9.41 -4.36
N TYR A 15 -0.03 8.38 -4.51
CA TYR A 15 1.35 8.56 -4.96
C TYR A 15 1.68 8.00 -6.34
N ASP A 16 0.75 7.36 -7.04
CA ASP A 16 0.99 6.73 -8.34
C ASP A 16 1.61 7.65 -9.37
N ASP A 17 0.97 8.80 -9.62
CA ASP A 17 1.43 9.77 -10.61
C ASP A 17 2.82 10.30 -10.25
N TYR A 18 3.10 10.51 -8.97
CA TYR A 18 4.41 10.97 -8.51
C TYR A 18 5.49 9.88 -8.66
N VAL A 19 5.16 8.60 -8.46
CA VAL A 19 6.09 7.49 -8.76
C VAL A 19 6.39 7.45 -10.25
N LYS A 20 5.37 7.62 -11.08
CA LYS A 20 5.54 7.68 -12.53
C LYS A 20 6.42 8.86 -12.97
N GLU A 21 6.26 10.04 -12.35
CA GLU A 21 7.12 11.20 -12.56
C GLU A 21 8.59 10.90 -12.19
N GLU A 22 8.85 10.31 -11.02
CA GLU A 22 10.19 9.99 -10.52
C GLU A 22 10.91 8.91 -11.39
N LEU A 23 10.13 8.05 -12.04
CA LEU A 23 10.63 6.96 -12.90
C LEU A 23 10.55 7.27 -14.39
N ASP A 24 10.20 8.49 -14.78
CA ASP A 24 10.11 8.89 -16.18
C ASP A 24 11.43 8.63 -16.93
N GLY A 25 11.32 8.07 -18.12
CA GLY A 25 12.46 7.67 -18.95
C GLY A 25 13.27 6.46 -18.44
N LYS A 26 12.99 5.91 -17.25
CA LYS A 26 13.72 4.77 -16.66
C LYS A 26 12.98 3.45 -16.84
N CYS A 27 11.68 3.42 -16.58
CA CYS A 27 10.83 2.25 -16.75
C CYS A 27 9.38 2.64 -17.08
N GLU A 28 8.60 1.68 -17.55
CA GLU A 28 7.16 1.83 -17.74
C GLU A 28 6.46 1.56 -16.41
N VAL A 29 5.74 2.55 -15.88
CA VAL A 29 4.94 2.41 -14.65
C VAL A 29 3.47 2.22 -15.02
N VAL A 30 2.89 1.13 -14.56
CA VAL A 30 1.49 0.72 -14.82
C VAL A 30 0.74 0.65 -13.50
N TYR A 31 -0.44 1.23 -13.47
CA TYR A 31 -1.40 1.18 -12.36
C TYR A 31 -2.80 1.44 -12.90
N ASP A 32 -3.80 1.07 -12.13
CA ASP A 32 -5.18 1.47 -12.39
C ASP A 32 -5.50 2.70 -11.52
N ALA A 33 -5.64 3.86 -12.16
CA ALA A 33 -5.89 5.13 -11.48
C ALA A 33 -7.31 5.24 -10.90
N GLU A 34 -8.25 4.44 -11.39
CA GLU A 34 -9.66 4.50 -11.00
C GLU A 34 -10.06 3.35 -10.08
N ASP A 35 -9.26 2.27 -10.02
CA ASP A 35 -9.58 1.09 -9.23
C ASP A 35 -8.71 0.99 -7.97
N ASN A 36 -9.36 1.23 -6.82
CA ASN A 36 -8.79 1.07 -5.50
C ASN A 36 -8.63 -0.42 -5.18
N GLY A 37 -7.40 -0.86 -4.86
CA GLY A 37 -7.09 -2.25 -4.51
C GLY A 37 -7.73 -2.74 -3.20
N ARG A 38 -8.22 -1.83 -2.38
CA ARG A 38 -8.96 -2.11 -1.14
C ARG A 38 -8.24 -3.14 -0.25
N PHE A 39 -8.95 -4.21 0.12
CA PHE A 39 -8.41 -5.30 0.94
C PHE A 39 -7.64 -6.33 0.09
N ALA A 40 -6.78 -7.11 0.73
CA ALA A 40 -5.85 -8.02 0.08
C ALA A 40 -6.52 -9.05 -0.85
N ALA A 41 -7.74 -9.52 -0.54
CA ALA A 41 -8.48 -10.42 -1.43
C ALA A 41 -8.82 -9.76 -2.77
N TYR A 42 -9.20 -8.48 -2.76
CA TYR A 42 -9.48 -7.73 -3.98
C TYR A 42 -8.19 -7.40 -4.75
N THR A 43 -7.14 -6.99 -4.04
CA THR A 43 -5.81 -6.78 -4.66
C THR A 43 -5.31 -8.04 -5.37
N LEU A 44 -5.53 -9.23 -4.81
CA LEU A 44 -5.20 -10.48 -5.48
C LEU A 44 -5.93 -10.64 -6.82
N TRP A 45 -7.22 -10.31 -6.85
CA TRP A 45 -8.01 -10.35 -8.10
C TRP A 45 -7.51 -9.29 -9.09
N GLN A 46 -7.30 -8.05 -8.63
CA GLN A 46 -6.79 -6.94 -9.44
C GLN A 46 -5.42 -7.30 -10.04
N ALA A 47 -4.48 -7.80 -9.24
CA ALA A 47 -3.17 -8.25 -9.71
C ALA A 47 -3.29 -9.29 -10.84
N ASN A 48 -4.19 -10.28 -10.68
CA ASN A 48 -4.42 -11.28 -11.71
C ASN A 48 -4.97 -10.66 -13.02
N GLN A 49 -5.85 -9.65 -12.92
CA GLN A 49 -6.33 -8.95 -14.13
C GLN A 49 -5.18 -8.14 -14.77
N MET A 50 -4.36 -7.46 -13.98
CA MET A 50 -3.22 -6.70 -14.48
C MET A 50 -2.22 -7.59 -15.22
N PHE A 51 -1.88 -8.76 -14.69
CA PHE A 51 -1.03 -9.74 -15.40
C PHE A 51 -1.68 -10.24 -16.69
N LYS A 52 -2.98 -10.47 -16.72
CA LYS A 52 -3.71 -10.91 -17.93
C LYS A 52 -3.73 -9.84 -19.03
N HIS A 53 -3.91 -8.58 -18.65
CA HIS A 53 -4.07 -7.49 -19.62
C HIS A 53 -2.74 -6.91 -20.09
N HIS A 54 -1.73 -6.86 -19.20
CA HIS A 54 -0.46 -6.20 -19.48
C HIS A 54 0.72 -7.18 -19.65
N GLY A 55 0.51 -8.46 -19.35
CA GLY A 55 1.55 -9.48 -19.41
C GLY A 55 2.55 -9.38 -18.24
N HIS A 56 3.82 -9.60 -18.53
CA HIS A 56 4.88 -9.63 -17.53
C HIS A 56 5.18 -8.25 -16.94
N PHE A 57 5.46 -8.21 -15.63
CA PHE A 57 6.05 -7.08 -14.92
C PHE A 57 7.39 -7.51 -14.32
N ASP A 58 8.40 -6.64 -14.39
CA ASP A 58 9.71 -6.89 -13.77
C ASP A 58 9.66 -6.69 -12.24
N VAL A 59 8.89 -5.70 -11.79
CA VAL A 59 8.67 -5.39 -10.37
C VAL A 59 7.19 -5.13 -10.10
N VAL A 60 6.69 -5.65 -9.00
CA VAL A 60 5.39 -5.29 -8.41
C VAL A 60 5.66 -4.61 -7.08
N HIS A 61 5.29 -3.34 -6.96
CA HIS A 61 5.28 -2.58 -5.71
C HIS A 61 3.84 -2.49 -5.21
N TRP A 62 3.55 -3.01 -4.00
CA TRP A 62 2.18 -3.07 -3.51
C TRP A 62 2.05 -2.82 -2.02
N ASN A 63 0.88 -2.29 -1.60
CA ASN A 63 0.47 -2.21 -0.20
C ASN A 63 -0.94 -2.77 0.01
N ASN A 64 -1.19 -3.27 1.20
CA ASN A 64 -2.50 -3.57 1.76
C ASN A 64 -2.45 -3.44 3.28
N GLY A 65 -3.58 -3.14 3.89
CA GLY A 65 -3.70 -3.11 5.35
C GLY A 65 -4.91 -2.33 5.83
N TYR A 66 -5.08 -1.07 5.49
CA TYR A 66 -6.18 -0.26 6.01
C TYR A 66 -7.55 -0.92 5.83
N TRP A 67 -7.86 -1.37 4.63
CA TRP A 67 -9.13 -2.02 4.35
C TRP A 67 -9.24 -3.40 4.99
N ASP A 68 -8.12 -4.10 5.16
CA ASP A 68 -8.10 -5.42 5.79
C ASP A 68 -8.40 -5.33 7.29
N MET A 69 -7.79 -4.36 7.98
CA MET A 69 -7.99 -4.15 9.43
C MET A 69 -9.27 -3.39 9.77
N ASN A 70 -10.00 -2.88 8.79
CA ASN A 70 -11.19 -2.05 9.01
C ASN A 70 -12.29 -2.83 9.74
N ILE A 71 -12.81 -2.22 10.79
CA ILE A 71 -14.01 -2.70 11.51
C ILE A 71 -15.09 -1.63 11.33
N GLU A 72 -15.95 -1.85 10.35
CA GLU A 72 -17.02 -0.92 10.01
C GLU A 72 -18.35 -1.37 10.65
N ALA A 73 -18.96 -0.51 11.44
CA ALA A 73 -20.23 -0.82 12.07
C ALA A 73 -21.31 -1.17 11.03
N PRO A 74 -22.16 -2.20 11.25
CA PRO A 74 -22.34 -2.97 12.48
C PRO A 74 -21.41 -4.21 12.64
N MET A 75 -20.40 -4.36 11.82
CA MET A 75 -19.44 -5.46 11.96
C MET A 75 -18.65 -5.33 13.27
N THR A 76 -18.28 -6.46 13.84
CA THR A 76 -17.53 -6.56 15.10
C THR A 76 -16.12 -7.12 14.93
N GLU A 77 -15.79 -7.52 13.71
CA GLU A 77 -14.48 -8.07 13.34
C GLU A 77 -13.89 -7.29 12.16
N ALA A 78 -12.59 -7.35 12.01
CA ALA A 78 -11.91 -6.80 10.86
C ALA A 78 -12.41 -7.44 9.56
N MET A 79 -12.40 -6.68 8.46
CA MET A 79 -12.78 -7.16 7.13
C MET A 79 -12.00 -8.43 6.76
N HIS A 80 -10.69 -8.45 7.05
CA HIS A 80 -9.86 -9.64 7.07
C HIS A 80 -9.15 -9.72 8.41
N PRO A 81 -9.56 -10.61 9.31
CA PRO A 81 -8.79 -10.93 10.50
C PRO A 81 -7.34 -11.26 10.15
N LEU A 82 -6.42 -11.05 11.09
CA LEU A 82 -4.98 -11.07 10.82
C LEU A 82 -4.50 -12.32 10.07
N GLU A 83 -5.06 -13.49 10.38
CA GLU A 83 -4.71 -14.75 9.71
C GLU A 83 -5.17 -14.77 8.24
N GLU A 84 -6.36 -14.26 7.96
CA GLU A 84 -6.89 -14.14 6.59
C GLU A 84 -6.09 -13.11 5.79
N TYR A 85 -5.77 -11.97 6.39
CA TYR A 85 -4.90 -10.98 5.77
C TYR A 85 -3.57 -11.61 5.33
N VAL A 86 -2.87 -12.28 6.24
CA VAL A 86 -1.60 -12.97 5.93
C VAL A 86 -1.81 -14.06 4.87
N HIS A 87 -2.93 -14.78 4.91
CA HIS A 87 -3.25 -15.78 3.88
C HIS A 87 -3.36 -15.15 2.48
N PHE A 88 -4.06 -14.02 2.35
CA PHE A 88 -4.16 -13.33 1.05
C PHE A 88 -2.84 -12.73 0.60
N LEU A 89 -2.02 -12.19 1.50
CA LEU A 89 -0.67 -11.73 1.14
C LEU A 89 0.17 -12.88 0.55
N LYS A 90 0.15 -14.06 1.14
CA LYS A 90 0.83 -15.26 0.58
C LYS A 90 0.37 -15.60 -0.83
N ARG A 91 -0.93 -15.45 -1.10
CA ARG A 91 -1.49 -15.70 -2.44
C ARG A 91 -1.05 -14.66 -3.46
N ILE A 92 -0.96 -13.39 -3.08
CA ILE A 92 -0.43 -12.31 -3.93
C ILE A 92 1.04 -12.58 -4.25
N ILE A 93 1.85 -12.92 -3.24
CA ILE A 93 3.27 -13.29 -3.40
C ILE A 93 3.41 -14.44 -4.40
N LYS A 94 2.62 -15.50 -4.21
CA LYS A 94 2.64 -16.66 -5.11
C LYS A 94 2.32 -16.27 -6.54
N LEU A 95 1.25 -15.50 -6.76
CA LEU A 95 0.85 -15.01 -8.08
C LEU A 95 1.97 -14.22 -8.76
N CYS A 96 2.58 -13.27 -8.03
CA CYS A 96 3.67 -12.45 -8.56
C CYS A 96 4.90 -13.30 -8.93
N LYS A 97 5.31 -14.23 -8.04
CA LYS A 97 6.45 -15.14 -8.29
C LYS A 97 6.20 -16.07 -9.48
N GLU A 98 4.99 -16.61 -9.62
CA GLU A 98 4.60 -17.46 -10.76
C GLU A 98 4.63 -16.70 -12.10
N ASN A 99 4.43 -15.38 -12.06
CA ASN A 99 4.57 -14.50 -13.23
C ASN A 99 5.98 -13.92 -13.40
N GLY A 100 6.95 -14.34 -12.58
CA GLY A 100 8.35 -13.95 -12.68
C GLY A 100 8.66 -12.53 -12.19
N ALA A 101 7.74 -11.88 -11.48
CA ALA A 101 7.93 -10.52 -10.98
C ALA A 101 8.73 -10.52 -9.66
N LYS A 102 9.65 -9.57 -9.51
CA LYS A 102 10.19 -9.19 -8.21
C LYS A 102 9.12 -8.41 -7.44
N ILE A 103 9.19 -8.43 -6.12
CA ILE A 103 8.15 -7.86 -5.27
C ILE A 103 8.77 -6.88 -4.29
N ILE A 104 8.10 -5.76 -4.07
CA ILE A 104 8.34 -4.81 -2.98
C ILE A 104 7.03 -4.64 -2.23
N PHE A 105 7.01 -4.88 -0.93
CA PHE A 105 5.84 -4.61 -0.10
C PHE A 105 5.99 -3.27 0.59
N ALA A 106 4.98 -2.40 0.50
CA ALA A 106 4.93 -1.14 1.21
C ALA A 106 4.05 -1.27 2.47
N THR A 107 4.57 -0.85 3.62
CA THR A 107 3.79 -0.85 4.85
C THR A 107 2.65 0.18 4.80
N THR A 108 1.55 -0.13 5.48
CA THR A 108 0.47 0.82 5.74
C THR A 108 1.02 2.00 6.53
N THR A 109 0.70 3.21 6.10
CA THR A 109 1.10 4.46 6.77
C THR A 109 0.43 4.60 8.14
N PRO A 110 0.99 5.36 9.09
CA PRO A 110 0.27 5.66 10.33
C PRO A 110 -0.91 6.59 10.06
N ILE A 111 -1.85 6.67 11.01
CA ILE A 111 -2.88 7.71 11.06
C ILE A 111 -2.45 8.79 12.06
N LEU A 112 -3.00 10.00 11.93
CA LEU A 112 -2.99 10.94 13.03
C LEU A 112 -3.94 10.44 14.12
N GLU A 113 -3.48 10.38 15.37
CA GLU A 113 -4.27 9.85 16.46
C GLU A 113 -5.54 10.69 16.72
N PRO A 114 -6.65 10.05 17.08
CA PRO A 114 -7.89 10.74 17.47
C PRO A 114 -7.62 11.76 18.57
N GLY A 115 -8.08 12.98 18.41
CA GLY A 115 -7.79 14.11 19.28
C GLY A 115 -6.79 15.08 18.69
N MET A 116 -6.04 14.70 17.70
CA MET A 116 -5.23 15.61 16.87
C MET A 116 -6.04 16.16 15.69
N ALA A 117 -7.07 15.45 15.22
CA ALA A 117 -8.04 15.97 14.28
C ALA A 117 -9.39 16.12 14.95
N ALA A 118 -9.74 17.33 15.12
CA ALA A 118 -10.90 17.72 15.93
C ALA A 118 -12.26 17.61 15.22
N ASP A 119 -12.34 17.03 14.03
CA ASP A 119 -13.60 17.13 13.28
C ASP A 119 -13.95 15.88 12.51
N ASN A 120 -14.79 15.06 13.14
CA ASN A 120 -15.53 14.00 12.47
C ASN A 120 -16.72 14.64 11.73
N THR A 121 -16.46 15.28 10.61
CA THR A 121 -17.50 15.91 9.79
C THR A 121 -18.23 14.89 8.93
N GLY A 122 -18.89 13.88 9.53
CA GLY A 122 -19.83 13.00 8.82
C GLY A 122 -19.27 12.32 7.56
N THR A 123 -17.97 12.11 7.50
CA THR A 123 -17.29 11.35 6.46
C THR A 123 -17.15 9.89 6.87
N GLN A 124 -16.59 9.06 6.02
CA GLN A 124 -16.28 7.66 6.33
C GLN A 124 -15.59 7.44 7.71
N ALA A 125 -14.96 8.47 8.25
CA ALA A 125 -14.32 8.45 9.57
C ALA A 125 -15.27 8.06 10.72
N ASP A 126 -16.55 8.35 10.60
CA ASP A 126 -17.54 7.98 11.64
C ASP A 126 -17.86 6.47 11.66
N SER A 127 -17.56 5.76 10.57
CA SER A 127 -17.83 4.33 10.43
C SER A 127 -16.57 3.45 10.52
N ILE A 128 -15.39 4.07 10.50
CA ILE A 128 -14.09 3.40 10.45
C ILE A 128 -13.38 3.52 11.79
N ASN A 129 -12.98 2.40 12.36
CA ASN A 129 -12.25 2.35 13.62
C ASN A 129 -10.79 1.98 13.37
N TYR A 130 -9.98 2.99 13.06
CA TYR A 130 -8.52 2.84 12.93
C TYR A 130 -7.79 3.39 14.15
N ASN A 131 -6.69 2.73 14.52
CA ASN A 131 -5.69 3.24 15.44
C ASN A 131 -4.30 2.69 15.06
N ASN A 132 -3.25 3.35 15.52
CA ASN A 132 -1.88 2.95 15.16
C ASN A 132 -1.45 1.61 15.77
N GLU A 133 -2.05 1.16 16.86
CA GLU A 133 -1.80 -0.17 17.42
C GLU A 133 -2.21 -1.26 16.42
N TRP A 134 -3.36 -1.11 15.79
CA TRP A 134 -3.83 -2.03 14.74
C TRP A 134 -2.97 -1.93 13.48
N VAL A 135 -2.60 -0.72 13.06
CA VAL A 135 -1.71 -0.53 11.91
C VAL A 135 -0.38 -1.24 12.15
N GLU A 136 0.22 -1.08 13.32
CA GLU A 136 1.47 -1.74 13.69
C GLU A 136 1.31 -3.28 13.75
N LEU A 137 0.18 -3.78 14.26
CA LEU A 137 -0.11 -5.22 14.31
C LEU A 137 -0.10 -5.85 12.90
N TYR A 138 -0.84 -5.25 11.96
CA TYR A 138 -0.91 -5.74 10.58
C TYR A 138 0.42 -5.55 9.85
N ASN A 139 1.07 -4.42 10.00
CA ASN A 139 2.40 -4.17 9.44
C ASN A 139 3.44 -5.17 9.96
N ASN A 140 3.43 -5.50 11.25
CA ASN A 140 4.38 -6.46 11.82
C ASN A 140 4.15 -7.88 11.27
N ALA A 141 2.89 -8.29 11.11
CA ALA A 141 2.56 -9.57 10.49
C ALA A 141 3.02 -9.63 9.02
N ALA A 142 2.77 -8.56 8.25
CA ALA A 142 3.24 -8.45 6.88
C ALA A 142 4.77 -8.45 6.79
N LYS A 143 5.47 -7.63 7.59
CA LYS A 143 6.95 -7.59 7.63
C LYS A 143 7.55 -8.96 7.96
N LYS A 144 6.95 -9.70 8.89
CA LYS A 144 7.39 -11.06 9.22
C LYS A 144 7.28 -11.98 8.00
N LEU A 145 6.14 -11.98 7.33
CA LEU A 145 5.93 -12.75 6.10
C LEU A 145 6.92 -12.35 5.01
N MET A 146 7.14 -11.04 4.80
CA MET A 146 8.07 -10.56 3.77
C MET A 146 9.51 -11.00 4.07
N ALA A 147 9.91 -11.01 5.34
CA ALA A 147 11.23 -11.53 5.74
C ALA A 147 11.36 -13.04 5.46
N GLU A 148 10.34 -13.84 5.75
CA GLU A 148 10.30 -15.29 5.46
C GLU A 148 10.40 -15.56 3.94
N GLU A 149 9.83 -14.68 3.12
CA GLU A 149 9.78 -14.78 1.66
C GLU A 149 10.95 -14.09 0.94
N ASN A 150 11.88 -13.44 1.68
CA ASN A 150 12.99 -12.62 1.19
C ASN A 150 12.53 -11.47 0.27
N ILE A 151 11.43 -10.82 0.64
CA ILE A 151 10.84 -9.68 -0.07
C ILE A 151 11.25 -8.38 0.63
N PRO A 152 11.81 -7.40 -0.09
CA PRO A 152 12.13 -6.09 0.47
C PRO A 152 10.87 -5.34 0.90
N VAL A 153 10.98 -4.62 2.01
CA VAL A 153 9.91 -3.80 2.58
C VAL A 153 10.22 -2.33 2.38
N ASN A 154 9.32 -1.62 1.71
CA ASN A 154 9.27 -0.17 1.67
C ASN A 154 8.52 0.33 2.92
N ASP A 155 9.24 0.76 3.95
CA ASP A 155 8.64 1.15 5.23
C ASP A 155 8.06 2.57 5.19
N LEU A 156 6.88 2.70 4.56
CA LEU A 156 6.13 3.96 4.50
C LEU A 156 5.57 4.36 5.87
N TYR A 157 5.35 3.39 6.79
CA TYR A 157 4.96 3.70 8.16
C TYR A 157 6.02 4.54 8.86
N ALA A 158 7.27 4.09 8.83
CA ALA A 158 8.38 4.81 9.44
C ALA A 158 8.58 6.18 8.78
N LEU A 159 8.50 6.26 7.46
CA LEU A 159 8.63 7.51 6.71
C LEU A 159 7.58 8.56 7.12
N CYS A 160 6.31 8.16 7.18
CA CYS A 160 5.21 9.09 7.46
C CYS A 160 5.06 9.43 8.94
N LYS A 161 5.67 8.64 9.85
CA LYS A 161 5.71 8.96 11.30
C LYS A 161 6.55 10.19 11.63
N GLU A 162 7.30 10.72 10.65
CA GLU A 162 8.16 11.90 10.85
C GLU A 162 7.40 13.20 11.11
N GLY A 163 6.10 13.31 10.74
CA GLY A 163 5.40 14.56 10.99
C GLY A 163 3.93 14.63 10.58
N GLU A 164 3.19 15.39 11.39
CA GLU A 164 1.76 15.66 11.21
C GLU A 164 1.43 16.40 9.92
N HIS A 165 2.37 17.20 9.42
CA HIS A 165 2.19 17.99 8.18
C HIS A 165 2.04 17.15 6.92
N TYR A 166 2.31 15.84 6.99
CA TYR A 166 2.05 14.94 5.87
C TYR A 166 0.57 14.55 5.73
N TYR A 167 -0.28 14.89 6.70
CA TYR A 167 -1.66 14.43 6.72
C TYR A 167 -2.66 15.50 6.36
N LYS A 168 -3.72 15.11 5.65
CA LYS A 168 -4.88 15.96 5.38
C LYS A 168 -5.80 15.96 6.60
N CYS A 169 -6.15 17.15 7.09
CA CYS A 169 -7.23 17.30 8.06
C CYS A 169 -8.56 17.60 7.32
N PRO A 170 -9.71 17.06 7.81
CA PRO A 170 -9.93 16.27 9.02
C PRO A 170 -9.77 14.76 8.86
N ASP A 171 -9.42 14.28 7.71
CA ASP A 171 -9.38 12.87 7.31
C ASP A 171 -8.39 12.04 8.17
N MET A 172 -7.26 12.61 8.56
CA MET A 172 -6.21 12.00 9.40
C MET A 172 -5.53 10.74 8.83
N LEU A 173 -5.95 10.28 7.67
CA LEU A 173 -5.51 9.04 7.06
C LEU A 173 -4.78 9.29 5.75
N HIS A 174 -5.38 10.10 4.88
CA HIS A 174 -4.79 10.44 3.59
C HIS A 174 -3.72 11.53 3.74
N LEU A 175 -2.72 11.46 2.86
CA LEU A 175 -1.56 12.35 2.93
C LEU A 175 -1.78 13.64 2.14
N THR A 176 -1.05 14.68 2.53
CA THR A 176 -0.88 15.88 1.71
C THR A 176 -0.06 15.57 0.46
N GLU A 177 -0.03 16.48 -0.49
CA GLU A 177 0.85 16.35 -1.67
C GLU A 177 2.31 16.12 -1.27
N GLU A 178 2.81 16.83 -0.26
CA GLU A 178 4.17 16.64 0.25
C GLU A 178 4.39 15.23 0.78
N GLY A 179 3.45 14.69 1.55
CA GLY A 179 3.50 13.32 2.06
C GLY A 179 3.52 12.29 0.95
N TYR A 180 2.65 12.43 -0.05
CA TYR A 180 2.62 11.54 -1.21
C TYR A 180 3.89 11.62 -2.05
N ARG A 181 4.46 12.82 -2.27
CA ARG A 181 5.74 12.96 -2.97
C ARG A 181 6.90 12.31 -2.21
N LYS A 182 6.89 12.36 -0.88
CA LYS A 182 7.86 11.63 -0.04
C LYS A 182 7.74 10.12 -0.23
N CYS A 183 6.52 9.59 -0.16
CA CYS A 183 6.25 8.16 -0.40
C CYS A 183 6.71 7.74 -1.81
N ALA A 184 6.39 8.55 -2.82
CA ALA A 184 6.76 8.28 -4.21
C ALA A 184 8.28 8.20 -4.41
N LYS A 185 9.04 9.13 -3.85
CA LYS A 185 10.51 9.13 -3.92
C LYS A 185 11.09 7.86 -3.32
N GLN A 186 10.60 7.45 -2.14
CA GLN A 186 11.06 6.22 -1.51
C GLN A 186 10.67 4.98 -2.33
N ALA A 187 9.43 4.93 -2.86
CA ALA A 187 8.98 3.85 -3.72
C ALA A 187 9.83 3.76 -5.00
N ALA A 188 10.06 4.88 -5.68
CA ALA A 188 10.89 4.95 -6.88
C ALA A 188 12.32 4.49 -6.62
N TYR A 189 12.94 4.90 -5.51
CA TYR A 189 14.26 4.43 -5.11
C TYR A 189 14.31 2.91 -4.92
N MET A 190 13.33 2.34 -4.20
CA MET A 190 13.24 0.90 -3.98
C MET A 190 13.04 0.13 -5.29
N ILE A 191 12.21 0.66 -6.19
CA ILE A 191 11.96 0.08 -7.51
C ILE A 191 13.25 0.06 -8.34
N LEU A 192 13.97 1.18 -8.44
CA LEU A 192 15.24 1.26 -9.18
C LEU A 192 16.28 0.30 -8.61
N LYS A 193 16.36 0.16 -7.29
CA LYS A 193 17.25 -0.80 -6.64
C LYS A 193 16.93 -2.23 -7.05
N GLU A 194 15.65 -2.63 -7.08
CA GLU A 194 15.24 -3.96 -7.52
C GLU A 194 15.45 -4.19 -9.02
N LEU A 195 15.39 -3.13 -9.83
CA LEU A 195 15.72 -3.19 -11.25
C LEU A 195 17.24 -3.25 -11.51
N GLY A 196 18.08 -2.94 -10.51
CA GLY A 196 19.54 -2.86 -10.63
C GLY A 196 20.02 -1.55 -11.28
N GLU A 197 19.23 -0.47 -11.12
CA GLU A 197 19.44 0.85 -11.74
C GLU A 197 19.68 1.97 -10.70
N ALA A 198 19.78 1.63 -9.39
CA ALA A 198 20.06 2.57 -8.29
C ALA A 198 21.51 2.51 -7.84
#